data_b6194388f311b54d7a1a654196f2cd58
#
_entry.id   b6194388f311b54d7a1a654196f2cd58
#
_cell.length_a   1.000
_cell.length_b   1.000
_cell.length_c   1.000
_cell.angle_alpha   90.00
_cell.angle_beta   90.00
_cell.angle_gamma   90.00
#
_symmetry.space_group_name_H-M   'P 1'
#
loop_
_entity.id
_entity.type
_entity.pdbx_description
1 polymer ?
#
loop_
_entity_poly.entity_id
_entity_poly.type
_entity_poly.pdbx_seq_one_letter_code
_entity_poly.pdbx_strand_id
1 'polypeptide(L)'
;MNATMSLDKTKHYPVMLDQLLSIISPQHGGTYIDCTFGGGGYSQAILKYPGTKVLAIDRDQSTQQYADALVKKFPKRFSFFQNKFSNLNKIIRLNLNPRAIIFDLGLSSFQLSDSKRGFSFKSKELSMQMGINKYSAYDVVNTLDRKNLANIIKLLGEEKDGKIIANKIVRYREKKPIQTSEELTFIVNNAKKNYNNYKKNSATKTFQAIRIFVNQELTELILGLIVATRMLADGGILAVVSFHSLEDKIVKNFFNLYSNLKKNPSRYLPLNENKDDLFKLLSKKPLIPSKKEIHKNIRSRSAKLRYAIRNNNSFFYPKEFREKFEHYFKMEEIRL
;
A
#
# COMPACT_ATOMS: atom_id res chain seq x y z
N MET A 1 -0.86 5.98 45.31
CA MET A 1 0.39 6.03 44.52
C MET A 1 0.02 6.09 43.05
N ASN A 2 0.01 7.30 42.48
CA ASN A 2 -0.34 7.53 41.06
C ASN A 2 0.86 7.23 40.19
N ALA A 3 0.83 6.11 39.49
CA ALA A 3 1.79 5.82 38.45
C ALA A 3 1.40 6.63 37.20
N THR A 4 2.01 7.80 37.02
CA THR A 4 1.99 8.57 35.79
C THR A 4 2.69 7.73 34.70
N MET A 5 1.87 7.05 33.85
CA MET A 5 2.36 6.46 32.62
C MET A 5 2.88 7.60 31.74
N SER A 6 4.19 7.70 31.62
CA SER A 6 4.84 8.53 30.60
C SER A 6 4.34 8.08 29.23
N LEU A 7 3.58 8.94 28.58
CA LEU A 7 3.17 8.77 27.18
C LEU A 7 4.44 8.81 26.32
N ASP A 8 4.89 7.64 25.91
CA ASP A 8 5.99 7.45 24.96
C ASP A 8 5.61 8.14 23.64
N LYS A 9 6.21 9.29 23.37
CA LYS A 9 5.93 10.16 22.19
C LYS A 9 6.22 9.49 20.85
N THR A 10 6.66 8.23 20.83
CA THR A 10 7.03 7.45 19.64
C THR A 10 5.96 6.42 19.22
N LYS A 11 4.83 6.29 19.91
CA LYS A 11 3.79 5.35 19.52
C LYS A 11 3.12 5.78 18.22
N HIS A 12 3.51 5.13 17.14
CA HIS A 12 2.86 5.22 15.85
C HIS A 12 1.40 4.74 15.97
N TYR A 13 0.45 5.67 15.82
CA TYR A 13 -0.97 5.34 15.79
C TYR A 13 -1.33 4.88 14.37
N PRO A 14 -1.89 3.67 14.18
CA PRO A 14 -2.30 3.20 12.85
C PRO A 14 -3.33 4.15 12.23
N VAL A 15 -3.22 4.36 10.92
CA VAL A 15 -4.11 5.26 10.18
C VAL A 15 -5.53 4.69 10.14
N MET A 16 -6.54 5.50 10.44
CA MET A 16 -7.96 5.12 10.40
C MET A 16 -8.31 3.87 11.23
N LEU A 17 -7.61 3.66 12.35
CA LEU A 17 -7.75 2.45 13.17
C LEU A 17 -9.19 2.25 13.65
N ASP A 18 -9.82 3.29 14.21
CA ASP A 18 -11.17 3.18 14.78
C ASP A 18 -12.20 2.83 13.69
N GLN A 19 -12.08 3.44 12.51
CA GLN A 19 -12.92 3.14 11.37
C GLN A 19 -12.72 1.70 10.88
N LEU A 20 -11.47 1.25 10.79
CA LEU A 20 -11.15 -0.11 10.40
C LEU A 20 -11.74 -1.13 11.38
N LEU A 21 -11.51 -0.96 12.68
CA LEU A 21 -12.06 -1.86 13.72
C LEU A 21 -13.58 -1.91 13.71
N SER A 22 -14.25 -0.76 13.51
CA SER A 22 -15.71 -0.70 13.36
C SER A 22 -16.20 -1.53 12.17
N ILE A 23 -15.47 -1.51 11.05
CA ILE A 23 -15.82 -2.26 9.83
C ILE A 23 -15.62 -3.76 10.02
N ILE A 24 -14.44 -4.18 10.49
CA ILE A 24 -14.07 -5.60 10.56
C ILE A 24 -14.64 -6.31 11.79
N SER A 25 -15.20 -5.57 12.76
CA SER A 25 -15.94 -6.06 13.94
C SER A 25 -15.21 -7.18 14.72
N PRO A 26 -13.99 -6.95 15.25
CA PRO A 26 -13.18 -8.00 15.87
C PRO A 26 -13.77 -8.55 17.18
N GLN A 27 -14.77 -7.88 17.79
CA GLN A 27 -15.50 -8.37 18.95
C GLN A 27 -16.19 -9.72 18.70
N HIS A 28 -16.43 -10.09 17.45
CA HIS A 28 -17.02 -11.38 17.10
C HIS A 28 -16.00 -12.51 16.94
N GLY A 29 -14.73 -12.27 17.29
CA GLY A 29 -13.65 -13.25 17.16
C GLY A 29 -13.33 -13.61 15.69
N GLY A 30 -12.63 -14.72 15.49
CA GLY A 30 -12.29 -15.26 14.17
C GLY A 30 -10.86 -14.92 13.71
N THR A 31 -10.55 -15.24 12.46
CA THR A 31 -9.21 -15.07 11.89
C THR A 31 -9.16 -13.82 11.00
N TYR A 32 -8.10 -13.05 11.14
CA TYR A 32 -7.81 -11.83 10.40
C TYR A 32 -6.44 -11.96 9.73
N ILE A 33 -6.29 -11.39 8.54
CA ILE A 33 -5.01 -11.33 7.84
C ILE A 33 -4.62 -9.85 7.67
N ASP A 34 -3.45 -9.50 8.21
CA ASP A 34 -2.82 -8.19 8.07
C ASP A 34 -1.71 -8.32 7.02
N CYS A 35 -1.97 -7.83 5.82
CA CYS A 35 -1.07 -7.97 4.67
C CYS A 35 0.09 -6.96 4.65
N THR A 36 0.09 -6.01 5.57
CA THR A 36 1.02 -4.89 5.66
C THR A 36 1.36 -4.60 7.12
N PHE A 37 1.96 -5.60 7.76
CA PHE A 37 2.14 -5.62 9.23
C PHE A 37 2.84 -4.37 9.77
N GLY A 38 3.93 -3.91 9.14
CA GLY A 38 4.70 -2.75 9.58
C GLY A 38 5.13 -2.85 11.05
N GLY A 39 4.69 -1.88 11.87
CA GLY A 39 4.90 -1.91 13.32
C GLY A 39 3.85 -2.70 14.11
N GLY A 40 2.95 -3.41 13.45
CA GLY A 40 1.95 -4.28 14.07
C GLY A 40 0.75 -3.57 14.69
N GLY A 41 0.50 -2.33 14.30
CA GLY A 41 -0.55 -1.52 14.92
C GLY A 41 -1.95 -2.11 14.77
N TYR A 42 -2.36 -2.52 13.59
CA TYR A 42 -3.64 -3.17 13.35
C TYR A 42 -3.70 -4.56 14.00
N SER A 43 -2.67 -5.38 13.79
CA SER A 43 -2.56 -6.71 14.40
C SER A 43 -2.70 -6.65 15.92
N GLN A 44 -1.99 -5.71 16.57
CA GLN A 44 -2.08 -5.54 18.03
C GLN A 44 -3.47 -5.11 18.49
N ALA A 45 -4.12 -4.21 17.74
CA ALA A 45 -5.47 -3.73 18.08
C ALA A 45 -6.51 -4.84 17.95
N ILE A 46 -6.44 -5.67 16.90
CA ILE A 46 -7.33 -6.82 16.69
C ILE A 46 -7.11 -7.87 17.80
N LEU A 47 -5.88 -8.16 18.17
CA LEU A 47 -5.53 -9.17 19.18
C LEU A 47 -5.97 -8.78 20.62
N LYS A 48 -6.36 -7.54 20.87
CA LYS A 48 -6.99 -7.13 22.15
C LYS A 48 -8.36 -7.76 22.35
N TYR A 49 -9.04 -8.15 21.29
CA TYR A 49 -10.34 -8.79 21.36
C TYR A 49 -10.18 -10.30 21.60
N PRO A 50 -10.88 -10.88 22.60
CA PRO A 50 -10.87 -12.31 22.81
C PRO A 50 -11.35 -13.10 21.59
N GLY A 51 -10.81 -14.30 21.39
CA GLY A 51 -11.22 -15.17 20.28
C GLY A 51 -10.69 -14.76 18.90
N THR A 52 -9.92 -13.67 18.78
CA THR A 52 -9.28 -13.29 17.49
C THR A 52 -7.96 -14.00 17.31
N LYS A 53 -7.66 -14.33 16.04
CA LYS A 53 -6.35 -14.78 15.56
C LYS A 53 -5.91 -13.85 14.42
N VAL A 54 -4.63 -13.52 14.36
CA VAL A 54 -4.06 -12.69 13.29
C VAL A 54 -2.89 -13.40 12.63
N LEU A 55 -2.95 -13.48 11.31
CA LEU A 55 -1.81 -13.83 10.49
C LEU A 55 -1.33 -12.56 9.80
N ALA A 56 -0.09 -12.19 10.04
CA ALA A 56 0.50 -10.97 9.55
C ALA A 56 1.58 -11.25 8.51
N ILE A 57 1.66 -10.39 7.49
CA ILE A 57 2.63 -10.48 6.43
C ILE A 57 3.30 -9.12 6.27
N ASP A 58 4.60 -9.13 6.09
CA ASP A 58 5.35 -7.98 5.61
C ASP A 58 6.56 -8.44 4.80
N ARG A 59 6.95 -7.65 3.81
CA ARG A 59 8.13 -7.92 3.00
C ARG A 59 9.41 -7.36 3.61
N ASP A 60 9.27 -6.44 4.56
CA ASP A 60 10.38 -5.75 5.21
C ASP A 60 10.92 -6.55 6.39
N GLN A 61 12.15 -7.01 6.30
CA GLN A 61 12.81 -7.77 7.36
C GLN A 61 12.90 -6.98 8.67
N SER A 62 12.96 -5.66 8.63
CA SER A 62 13.04 -4.83 9.83
C SER A 62 11.81 -4.91 10.73
N THR A 63 10.68 -5.43 10.18
CA THR A 63 9.44 -5.66 10.94
C THR A 63 9.49 -6.87 11.86
N GLN A 64 10.45 -7.80 11.67
CA GLN A 64 10.57 -9.03 12.44
C GLN A 64 10.64 -8.79 13.95
N GLN A 65 11.35 -7.78 14.40
CA GLN A 65 11.47 -7.44 15.83
C GLN A 65 10.10 -7.10 16.47
N TYR A 66 9.20 -6.45 15.73
CA TYR A 66 7.84 -6.14 16.20
C TYR A 66 6.96 -7.40 16.20
N ALA A 67 7.16 -8.26 15.20
CA ALA A 67 6.45 -9.53 15.10
C ALA A 67 6.83 -10.47 16.25
N ASP A 68 8.11 -10.59 16.58
CA ASP A 68 8.61 -11.43 17.69
C ASP A 68 8.01 -10.99 19.03
N ALA A 69 7.86 -9.68 19.24
CA ALA A 69 7.19 -9.15 20.43
C ALA A 69 5.72 -9.57 20.51
N LEU A 70 5.00 -9.58 19.37
CA LEU A 70 3.60 -10.01 19.34
C LEU A 70 3.45 -11.53 19.45
N VAL A 71 4.35 -12.34 18.89
CA VAL A 71 4.37 -13.80 19.06
C VAL A 71 4.50 -14.15 20.55
N LYS A 72 5.42 -13.49 21.27
CA LYS A 72 5.58 -13.68 22.73
C LYS A 72 4.34 -13.28 23.50
N LYS A 73 3.71 -12.17 23.14
CA LYS A 73 2.54 -11.61 23.85
C LYS A 73 1.24 -12.38 23.58
N PHE A 74 1.07 -12.92 22.38
CA PHE A 74 -0.14 -13.61 21.94
C PHE A 74 0.18 -14.99 21.35
N PRO A 75 0.78 -15.90 22.14
CA PRO A 75 1.13 -17.24 21.65
C PRO A 75 -0.15 -17.95 21.15
N LYS A 76 -0.03 -18.71 20.05
CA LYS A 76 -1.15 -19.43 19.38
C LYS A 76 -2.21 -18.53 18.71
N ARG A 77 -2.17 -17.20 18.92
CA ARG A 77 -3.13 -16.28 18.30
C ARG A 77 -2.51 -15.35 17.24
N PHE A 78 -1.19 -15.25 17.19
CA PHE A 78 -0.46 -14.45 16.23
C PHE A 78 0.59 -15.28 15.50
N SER A 79 0.67 -15.10 14.17
CA SER A 79 1.72 -15.66 13.32
C SER A 79 2.18 -14.61 12.34
N PHE A 80 3.48 -14.58 12.03
CA PHE A 80 4.08 -13.64 11.10
C PHE A 80 4.84 -14.37 9.99
N PHE A 81 4.77 -13.83 8.77
CA PHE A 81 5.43 -14.35 7.59
C PHE A 81 6.12 -13.20 6.85
N GLN A 82 7.44 -13.27 6.74
CA GLN A 82 8.18 -12.34 5.91
C GLN A 82 8.02 -12.72 4.43
N ASN A 83 7.12 -12.04 3.73
CA ASN A 83 6.84 -12.30 2.31
C ASN A 83 6.12 -11.14 1.65
N LYS A 84 5.98 -11.20 0.32
CA LYS A 84 5.06 -10.37 -0.43
C LYS A 84 3.63 -10.86 -0.23
N PHE A 85 2.66 -9.96 -0.09
CA PHE A 85 1.27 -10.35 0.11
C PHE A 85 0.63 -10.92 -1.17
N SER A 86 1.20 -10.73 -2.35
CA SER A 86 0.80 -11.44 -3.58
C SER A 86 1.02 -12.96 -3.48
N ASN A 87 1.87 -13.42 -2.56
CA ASN A 87 2.11 -14.83 -2.28
C ASN A 87 1.22 -15.40 -1.15
N LEU A 88 0.21 -14.66 -0.72
CA LEU A 88 -0.65 -15.02 0.41
C LEU A 88 -1.16 -16.45 0.34
N ASN A 89 -1.64 -16.90 -0.83
CA ASN A 89 -2.15 -18.25 -1.05
C ASN A 89 -1.09 -19.37 -1.05
N LYS A 90 0.19 -19.01 -1.14
CA LYS A 90 1.31 -19.96 -1.03
C LYS A 90 1.76 -20.14 0.41
N ILE A 91 1.51 -19.13 1.25
CA ILE A 91 1.95 -19.06 2.64
C ILE A 91 0.85 -19.57 3.58
N ILE A 92 -0.40 -19.21 3.28
CA ILE A 92 -1.55 -19.46 4.12
C ILE A 92 -2.50 -20.41 3.39
N ARG A 93 -3.01 -21.39 4.12
CA ARG A 93 -3.96 -22.35 3.56
C ARG A 93 -5.26 -21.68 3.12
N LEU A 94 -5.77 -22.05 1.95
CA LEU A 94 -6.98 -21.44 1.36
C LEU A 94 -8.25 -21.66 2.20
N ASN A 95 -8.31 -22.74 3.00
CA ASN A 95 -9.47 -23.09 3.83
C ASN A 95 -9.50 -22.38 5.20
N LEU A 96 -8.69 -21.36 5.40
CA LEU A 96 -8.64 -20.64 6.67
C LEU A 96 -9.88 -19.76 6.94
N ASN A 97 -10.61 -19.40 5.89
CA ASN A 97 -11.84 -18.60 5.94
C ASN A 97 -11.70 -17.31 6.80
N PRO A 98 -10.78 -16.41 6.47
CA PRO A 98 -10.59 -15.20 7.26
C PRO A 98 -11.82 -14.29 7.22
N ARG A 99 -12.15 -13.69 8.36
CA ARG A 99 -13.23 -12.69 8.49
C ARG A 99 -12.88 -11.35 7.87
N ALA A 100 -11.61 -11.00 7.87
CA ALA A 100 -11.13 -9.84 7.13
C ALA A 100 -9.69 -10.03 6.65
N ILE A 101 -9.40 -9.42 5.48
CA ILE A 101 -8.05 -9.24 4.95
C ILE A 101 -7.84 -7.74 4.79
N ILE A 102 -6.73 -7.25 5.34
CA ILE A 102 -6.45 -5.82 5.52
C ILE A 102 -5.16 -5.47 4.80
N PHE A 103 -5.19 -4.36 4.05
CA PHE A 103 -4.05 -3.73 3.43
C PHE A 103 -3.94 -2.28 3.92
N ASP A 104 -2.81 -1.91 4.54
CA ASP A 104 -2.43 -0.53 4.85
C ASP A 104 -1.23 -0.18 3.98
N LEU A 105 -1.52 0.39 2.81
CA LEU A 105 -0.51 0.60 1.78
C LEU A 105 0.45 1.75 2.13
N GLY A 106 1.60 1.78 1.48
CA GLY A 106 2.57 2.84 1.62
C GLY A 106 3.71 2.54 2.60
N LEU A 107 4.27 3.58 3.20
CA LEU A 107 5.47 3.52 4.03
C LEU A 107 5.14 3.55 5.52
N SER A 108 5.78 2.69 6.28
CA SER A 108 5.79 2.78 7.74
C SER A 108 6.60 3.99 8.23
N SER A 109 6.33 4.44 9.45
CA SER A 109 7.05 5.57 10.03
C SER A 109 8.51 5.29 10.25
N PHE A 110 8.88 4.05 10.63
CA PHE A 110 10.28 3.70 10.83
C PHE A 110 11.06 3.67 9.50
N GLN A 111 10.44 3.24 8.38
CA GLN A 111 11.05 3.33 7.06
C GLN A 111 11.36 4.77 6.65
N LEU A 112 10.44 5.71 6.95
CA LEU A 112 10.62 7.13 6.64
C LEU A 112 11.65 7.83 7.56
N SER A 113 11.76 7.41 8.81
CA SER A 113 12.70 8.00 9.78
C SER A 113 14.12 7.49 9.64
N ASP A 114 14.31 6.34 9.03
CA ASP A 114 15.63 5.76 8.81
C ASP A 114 16.33 6.43 7.62
N SER A 115 17.36 7.22 7.92
CA SER A 115 18.15 7.95 6.91
C SER A 115 18.92 7.04 5.94
N LYS A 116 19.12 5.76 6.29
CA LYS A 116 19.79 4.76 5.45
C LYS A 116 18.86 4.11 4.43
N ARG A 117 17.54 4.29 4.54
CA ARG A 117 16.56 3.65 3.67
C ARG A 117 16.27 4.43 2.37
N GLY A 118 16.67 5.68 2.27
CA GLY A 118 16.49 6.48 1.06
C GLY A 118 15.08 7.02 0.81
N PHE A 119 14.12 6.84 1.71
CA PHE A 119 12.74 7.30 1.54
C PHE A 119 12.56 8.80 1.82
N SER A 120 13.41 9.39 2.64
CA SER A 120 13.39 10.83 2.93
C SER A 120 14.18 11.61 1.88
N PHE A 121 13.72 12.81 1.54
CA PHE A 121 14.43 13.75 0.65
C PHE A 121 15.83 14.14 1.14
N LYS A 122 16.13 13.92 2.41
CA LYS A 122 17.41 14.25 3.07
C LYS A 122 18.23 13.01 3.41
N SER A 123 17.83 11.83 2.93
CA SER A 123 18.58 10.60 3.19
C SER A 123 19.94 10.61 2.52
N LYS A 124 20.93 10.07 3.23
CA LYS A 124 22.33 9.97 2.76
C LYS A 124 22.56 8.74 1.88
N GLU A 125 21.56 7.90 1.72
CA GLU A 125 21.53 6.76 0.82
C GLU A 125 20.32 6.85 -0.12
N LEU A 126 20.35 6.12 -1.22
CA LEU A 126 19.33 6.11 -2.26
C LEU A 126 18.87 4.67 -2.54
N SER A 127 18.30 4.01 -1.52
CA SER A 127 17.83 2.64 -1.64
C SER A 127 16.36 2.56 -2.04
N MET A 128 15.45 3.14 -1.28
CA MET A 128 13.98 3.06 -1.38
C MET A 128 13.43 1.62 -1.41
N GLN A 129 14.18 0.64 -0.96
CA GLN A 129 13.74 -0.76 -0.91
C GLN A 129 12.92 -1.03 0.36
N MET A 130 11.75 -1.66 0.20
CA MET A 130 10.90 -2.11 1.32
C MET A 130 11.18 -3.56 1.76
N GLY A 131 12.20 -4.21 1.21
CA GLY A 131 12.53 -5.59 1.55
C GLY A 131 12.83 -6.43 0.32
N ILE A 132 11.98 -7.37 -0.07
CA ILE A 132 12.22 -8.30 -1.19
C ILE A 132 12.16 -7.54 -2.53
N ASN A 133 13.29 -6.99 -2.95
CA ASN A 133 13.44 -6.14 -4.13
C ASN A 133 14.52 -6.66 -5.08
N LYS A 134 14.35 -6.39 -6.38
CA LYS A 134 15.34 -6.70 -7.41
C LYS A 134 16.37 -5.58 -7.57
N TYR A 135 15.92 -4.34 -7.51
CA TYR A 135 16.72 -3.14 -7.72
C TYR A 135 16.52 -2.15 -6.58
N SER A 136 17.47 -1.24 -6.40
CA SER A 136 17.37 -0.08 -5.54
C SER A 136 17.03 1.18 -6.35
N ALA A 137 16.68 2.28 -5.68
CA ALA A 137 16.51 3.56 -6.35
C ALA A 137 17.84 4.07 -6.94
N TYR A 138 18.97 3.74 -6.32
CA TYR A 138 20.29 4.00 -6.87
C TYR A 138 20.47 3.35 -8.24
N ASP A 139 20.13 2.06 -8.36
CA ASP A 139 20.23 1.34 -9.63
C ASP A 139 19.32 2.00 -10.69
N VAL A 140 18.07 2.30 -10.34
CA VAL A 140 17.09 2.89 -11.25
C VAL A 140 17.58 4.22 -11.82
N VAL A 141 18.06 5.15 -10.99
CA VAL A 141 18.45 6.49 -11.46
C VAL A 141 19.79 6.49 -12.20
N ASN A 142 20.68 5.53 -11.88
CA ASN A 142 22.00 5.50 -12.46
C ASN A 142 22.12 4.62 -13.72
N THR A 143 21.20 3.67 -13.95
CA THR A 143 21.32 2.73 -15.08
C THR A 143 20.21 2.83 -16.12
N LEU A 144 18.95 3.11 -15.71
CA LEU A 144 17.84 3.16 -16.66
C LEU A 144 18.09 4.19 -17.78
N ASP A 145 17.74 3.80 -19.01
CA ASP A 145 17.76 4.76 -20.11
C ASP A 145 16.76 5.91 -19.91
N ARG A 146 17.04 7.01 -20.59
CA ARG A 146 16.27 8.26 -20.47
C ARG A 146 14.78 8.09 -20.75
N LYS A 147 14.40 7.27 -21.74
CA LYS A 147 13.01 7.07 -22.18
C LYS A 147 12.23 6.32 -21.10
N ASN A 148 12.80 5.23 -20.59
CA ASN A 148 12.19 4.43 -19.54
C ASN A 148 12.09 5.21 -18.22
N LEU A 149 13.14 5.92 -17.82
CA LEU A 149 13.11 6.78 -16.64
C LEU A 149 12.04 7.88 -16.75
N ALA A 150 11.90 8.54 -17.91
CA ALA A 150 10.86 9.53 -18.12
C ALA A 150 9.45 8.93 -18.05
N ASN A 151 9.25 7.73 -18.58
CA ASN A 151 7.96 7.02 -18.54
C ASN A 151 7.59 6.63 -17.10
N ILE A 152 8.52 6.09 -16.32
CA ILE A 152 8.33 5.76 -14.90
C ILE A 152 7.91 7.01 -14.13
N ILE A 153 8.66 8.11 -14.25
CA ILE A 153 8.38 9.36 -13.55
C ILE A 153 7.00 9.91 -13.95
N LYS A 154 6.65 9.87 -15.23
CA LYS A 154 5.37 10.36 -15.75
C LYS A 154 4.19 9.51 -15.27
N LEU A 155 4.28 8.18 -15.39
CA LEU A 155 3.15 7.28 -15.18
C LEU A 155 2.96 6.93 -13.70
N LEU A 156 4.04 6.60 -12.98
CA LEU A 156 3.96 6.21 -11.56
C LEU A 156 3.99 7.42 -10.60
N GLY A 157 4.56 8.54 -11.03
CA GLY A 157 4.55 9.79 -10.28
C GLY A 157 3.39 10.72 -10.63
N GLU A 158 2.66 10.44 -11.70
CA GLU A 158 1.71 11.42 -12.29
C GLU A 158 2.40 12.80 -12.50
N GLU A 159 3.69 12.77 -12.94
CA GLU A 159 4.55 13.93 -13.08
C GLU A 159 4.62 14.40 -14.54
N LYS A 160 4.13 15.60 -14.80
CA LYS A 160 4.09 16.16 -16.17
C LYS A 160 5.48 16.44 -16.73
N ASP A 161 6.41 16.83 -15.85
CA ASP A 161 7.77 17.20 -16.22
C ASP A 161 8.74 16.01 -16.30
N GLY A 162 8.20 14.76 -16.36
CA GLY A 162 8.97 13.53 -16.33
C GLY A 162 10.11 13.48 -17.36
N LYS A 163 9.91 14.01 -18.58
CA LYS A 163 10.96 14.08 -19.62
C LYS A 163 12.09 15.02 -19.23
N ILE A 164 11.76 16.19 -18.67
CA ILE A 164 12.75 17.22 -18.27
C ILE A 164 13.57 16.68 -17.10
N ILE A 165 12.89 16.07 -16.10
CA ILE A 165 13.53 15.49 -14.92
C ILE A 165 14.47 14.35 -15.33
N ALA A 166 14.01 13.41 -16.17
CA ALA A 166 14.84 12.31 -16.66
C ALA A 166 16.08 12.81 -17.41
N ASN A 167 15.94 13.84 -18.27
CA ASN A 167 17.08 14.46 -18.94
C ASN A 167 18.10 15.03 -17.94
N LYS A 168 17.64 15.67 -16.88
CA LYS A 168 18.54 16.25 -15.86
C LYS A 168 19.24 15.14 -15.06
N ILE A 169 18.54 14.08 -14.70
CA ILE A 169 19.12 12.91 -14.02
C ILE A 169 20.22 12.28 -14.88
N VAL A 170 19.93 11.99 -16.16
CA VAL A 170 20.90 11.36 -17.07
C VAL A 170 22.14 12.24 -17.25
N ARG A 171 21.99 13.54 -17.54
CA ARG A 171 23.12 14.47 -17.68
C ARG A 171 23.94 14.61 -16.40
N TYR A 172 23.33 14.47 -15.24
CA TYR A 172 24.06 14.55 -13.96
C TYR A 172 24.90 13.28 -13.75
N ARG A 173 24.30 12.09 -13.94
CA ARG A 173 24.99 10.83 -13.73
C ARG A 173 26.12 10.55 -14.74
N GLU A 174 26.09 11.18 -15.93
CA GLU A 174 27.21 11.15 -16.88
C GLU A 174 28.51 11.74 -16.30
N LYS A 175 28.40 12.63 -15.32
CA LYS A 175 29.55 13.24 -14.64
C LYS A 175 29.97 12.48 -13.38
N LYS A 176 29.00 12.08 -12.57
CA LYS A 176 29.20 11.24 -11.39
C LYS A 176 27.89 10.54 -11.00
N PRO A 177 27.94 9.30 -10.46
CA PRO A 177 26.74 8.60 -10.00
C PRO A 177 26.01 9.42 -8.91
N ILE A 178 24.67 9.31 -8.94
CA ILE A 178 23.78 9.91 -7.93
C ILE A 178 23.75 8.94 -6.74
N GLN A 179 24.30 9.33 -5.60
CA GLN A 179 24.48 8.42 -4.44
C GLN A 179 23.41 8.60 -3.36
N THR A 180 22.84 9.80 -3.24
CA THR A 180 21.97 10.15 -2.12
C THR A 180 20.60 10.64 -2.59
N SER A 181 19.59 10.47 -1.73
CA SER A 181 18.26 11.06 -1.94
C SER A 181 18.33 12.59 -1.96
N GLU A 182 19.26 13.17 -1.24
CA GLU A 182 19.49 14.62 -1.22
C GLU A 182 19.98 15.12 -2.57
N GLU A 183 20.95 14.43 -3.20
CA GLU A 183 21.40 14.75 -4.57
C GLU A 183 20.27 14.63 -5.58
N LEU A 184 19.50 13.52 -5.53
CA LEU A 184 18.34 13.34 -6.40
C LEU A 184 17.32 14.48 -6.22
N THR A 185 17.03 14.87 -4.98
CA THR A 185 16.13 15.97 -4.66
C THR A 185 16.62 17.28 -5.27
N PHE A 186 17.90 17.58 -5.15
CA PHE A 186 18.53 18.77 -5.75
C PHE A 186 18.38 18.78 -7.27
N ILE A 187 18.65 17.66 -7.94
CA ILE A 187 18.54 17.52 -9.40
C ILE A 187 17.09 17.78 -9.86
N VAL A 188 16.10 17.17 -9.17
CA VAL A 188 14.69 17.33 -9.51
C VAL A 188 14.20 18.75 -9.29
N ASN A 189 14.59 19.38 -8.20
CA ASN A 189 14.23 20.77 -7.91
C ASN A 189 14.77 21.72 -8.97
N ASN A 190 16.01 21.51 -9.44
CA ASN A 190 16.63 22.31 -10.50
C ASN A 190 16.07 22.02 -11.90
N ALA A 191 15.36 20.90 -12.10
CA ALA A 191 14.68 20.60 -13.35
C ALA A 191 13.37 21.41 -13.51
N LYS A 192 12.76 21.81 -12.40
CA LYS A 192 11.45 22.49 -12.36
C LYS A 192 11.62 23.99 -12.14
N LYS A 193 11.93 24.74 -13.18
CA LYS A 193 12.29 26.18 -13.11
C LYS A 193 11.23 27.12 -12.48
N ASN A 194 9.96 26.74 -12.35
CA ASN A 194 8.87 27.63 -11.92
C ASN A 194 8.07 27.12 -10.71
N TYR A 195 8.69 26.36 -9.80
CA TYR A 195 7.94 25.77 -8.69
C TYR A 195 8.01 26.66 -7.43
N ASN A 196 7.22 27.74 -7.42
CA ASN A 196 7.04 28.63 -6.24
C ASN A 196 6.01 28.10 -5.23
N ASN A 197 5.68 26.80 -5.25
CA ASN A 197 4.68 26.26 -4.34
C ASN A 197 5.35 25.72 -3.07
N TYR A 198 5.52 26.55 -2.07
CA TYR A 198 6.16 26.25 -0.78
C TYR A 198 5.48 25.15 0.05
N LYS A 199 4.29 24.65 -0.36
CA LYS A 199 3.52 23.67 0.42
C LYS A 199 3.93 22.21 0.23
N LYS A 200 4.59 21.85 -0.90
CA LYS A 200 5.05 20.47 -1.18
C LYS A 200 6.42 20.50 -1.84
N ASN A 201 7.30 19.57 -1.45
CA ASN A 201 8.58 19.39 -2.14
C ASN A 201 8.32 18.99 -3.60
N SER A 202 8.96 19.65 -4.55
CA SER A 202 8.78 19.40 -5.99
C SER A 202 9.23 18.00 -6.41
N ALA A 203 10.11 17.36 -5.64
CA ALA A 203 10.58 15.99 -5.85
C ALA A 203 9.57 14.91 -5.41
N THR A 204 8.49 15.26 -4.69
CA THR A 204 7.54 14.27 -4.13
C THR A 204 7.05 13.26 -5.16
N LYS A 205 6.64 13.71 -6.34
CA LYS A 205 6.12 12.85 -7.41
C LYS A 205 7.19 11.95 -8.02
N THR A 206 8.40 12.46 -8.18
CA THR A 206 9.55 11.70 -8.69
C THR A 206 9.96 10.61 -7.70
N PHE A 207 10.02 10.93 -6.41
CA PHE A 207 10.28 9.94 -5.35
C PHE A 207 9.19 8.88 -5.28
N GLN A 208 7.93 9.27 -5.35
CA GLN A 208 6.81 8.33 -5.43
C GLN A 208 6.97 7.39 -6.63
N ALA A 209 7.31 7.90 -7.82
CA ALA A 209 7.47 7.11 -9.02
C ALA A 209 8.57 6.06 -8.89
N ILE A 210 9.75 6.47 -8.42
CA ILE A 210 10.90 5.59 -8.24
C ILE A 210 10.59 4.54 -7.17
N ARG A 211 9.98 4.94 -6.04
CA ARG A 211 9.58 4.05 -4.95
C ARG A 211 8.60 2.97 -5.44
N ILE A 212 7.56 3.37 -6.16
CA ILE A 212 6.57 2.44 -6.72
C ILE A 212 7.25 1.45 -7.65
N PHE A 213 8.15 1.90 -8.52
CA PHE A 213 8.87 1.04 -9.45
C PHE A 213 9.79 0.05 -8.73
N VAL A 214 10.64 0.54 -7.82
CA VAL A 214 11.57 -0.28 -7.03
C VAL A 214 10.82 -1.37 -6.25
N ASN A 215 9.67 -1.04 -5.70
CA ASN A 215 8.92 -1.94 -4.83
C ASN A 215 7.80 -2.70 -5.54
N GLN A 216 7.57 -2.43 -6.82
CA GLN A 216 6.50 -3.06 -7.58
C GLN A 216 5.12 -2.88 -6.90
N GLU A 217 4.88 -1.71 -6.28
CA GLU A 217 3.75 -1.50 -5.35
C GLU A 217 2.39 -1.70 -6.01
N LEU A 218 2.23 -1.29 -7.28
CA LEU A 218 0.93 -1.36 -7.96
C LEU A 218 0.60 -2.76 -8.47
N THR A 219 1.57 -3.50 -9.00
CA THR A 219 1.37 -4.87 -9.46
C THR A 219 1.20 -5.81 -8.28
N GLU A 220 1.94 -5.58 -7.21
CA GLU A 220 1.79 -6.27 -5.95
C GLU A 220 0.37 -6.08 -5.39
N LEU A 221 -0.16 -4.84 -5.38
CA LEU A 221 -1.53 -4.54 -4.98
C LEU A 221 -2.56 -5.26 -5.85
N ILE A 222 -2.40 -5.24 -7.18
CA ILE A 222 -3.31 -5.91 -8.12
C ILE A 222 -3.39 -7.41 -7.82
N LEU A 223 -2.23 -8.07 -7.69
CA LEU A 223 -2.14 -9.49 -7.39
C LEU A 223 -2.66 -9.80 -5.98
N GLY A 224 -2.33 -8.96 -5.01
CA GLY A 224 -2.80 -9.09 -3.63
C GLY A 224 -4.31 -9.04 -3.50
N LEU A 225 -4.98 -8.11 -4.20
CA LEU A 225 -6.45 -8.00 -4.23
C LEU A 225 -7.09 -9.28 -4.79
N ILE A 226 -6.53 -9.84 -5.87
CA ILE A 226 -7.01 -11.07 -6.49
C ILE A 226 -6.89 -12.25 -5.53
N VAL A 227 -5.72 -12.42 -4.92
CA VAL A 227 -5.45 -13.52 -4.00
C VAL A 227 -6.29 -13.40 -2.73
N ALA A 228 -6.38 -12.19 -2.16
CA ALA A 228 -7.20 -11.93 -0.98
C ALA A 228 -8.68 -12.27 -1.22
N THR A 229 -9.21 -11.91 -2.38
CA THR A 229 -10.60 -12.23 -2.74
C THR A 229 -10.87 -13.73 -2.79
N ARG A 230 -9.90 -14.52 -3.29
CA ARG A 230 -10.01 -15.99 -3.32
C ARG A 230 -10.01 -16.62 -1.94
N MET A 231 -9.33 -15.97 -0.97
CA MET A 231 -9.15 -16.51 0.38
C MET A 231 -10.24 -16.11 1.37
N LEU A 232 -10.95 -15.01 1.09
CA LEU A 232 -12.03 -14.53 1.95
C LEU A 232 -13.19 -15.50 2.03
N ALA A 233 -13.69 -15.72 3.23
CA ALA A 233 -14.96 -16.38 3.45
C ALA A 233 -16.13 -15.56 2.89
N ASP A 234 -17.28 -16.21 2.72
CA ASP A 234 -18.55 -15.51 2.55
C ASP A 234 -18.82 -14.60 3.76
N GLY A 235 -19.27 -13.37 3.51
CA GLY A 235 -19.39 -12.32 4.51
C GLY A 235 -18.06 -11.71 4.99
N GLY A 236 -16.92 -12.24 4.54
CA GLY A 236 -15.60 -11.71 4.88
C GLY A 236 -15.35 -10.33 4.27
N ILE A 237 -14.52 -9.52 4.91
CA ILE A 237 -14.28 -8.12 4.55
C ILE A 237 -12.89 -7.95 3.94
N LEU A 238 -12.84 -7.38 2.74
CA LEU A 238 -11.60 -6.87 2.15
C LEU A 238 -11.51 -5.37 2.42
N ALA A 239 -10.53 -4.94 3.21
CA ALA A 239 -10.32 -3.54 3.59
C ALA A 239 -8.95 -3.05 3.11
N VAL A 240 -8.92 -1.89 2.45
CA VAL A 240 -7.70 -1.32 1.86
C VAL A 240 -7.61 0.16 2.21
N VAL A 241 -6.53 0.55 2.89
CA VAL A 241 -6.12 1.94 3.10
C VAL A 241 -5.09 2.30 2.05
N SER A 242 -5.34 3.32 1.26
CA SER A 242 -4.47 3.84 0.20
C SER A 242 -4.06 5.29 0.48
N PHE A 243 -2.89 5.72 0.01
CA PHE A 243 -2.33 7.04 0.31
C PHE A 243 -2.10 7.91 -0.92
N HIS A 244 -2.19 7.35 -2.11
CA HIS A 244 -2.08 8.11 -3.36
C HIS A 244 -3.12 7.67 -4.41
N SER A 245 -3.27 8.51 -5.45
CA SER A 245 -4.28 8.39 -6.49
C SER A 245 -4.24 7.07 -7.25
N LEU A 246 -3.05 6.54 -7.53
CA LEU A 246 -2.90 5.30 -8.31
C LEU A 246 -3.39 4.08 -7.53
N GLU A 247 -3.04 3.97 -6.24
CA GLU A 247 -3.57 2.93 -5.36
C GLU A 247 -5.09 3.01 -5.27
N ASP A 248 -5.63 4.19 -4.93
CA ASP A 248 -7.08 4.41 -4.82
C ASP A 248 -7.82 4.07 -6.13
N LYS A 249 -7.21 4.39 -7.29
CA LYS A 249 -7.75 4.06 -8.62
C LYS A 249 -7.82 2.55 -8.85
N ILE A 250 -6.79 1.81 -8.47
CA ILE A 250 -6.77 0.34 -8.59
C ILE A 250 -7.86 -0.27 -7.72
N VAL A 251 -7.89 0.06 -6.43
CA VAL A 251 -8.88 -0.48 -5.47
C VAL A 251 -10.31 -0.12 -5.87
N LYS A 252 -10.57 1.14 -6.24
CA LYS A 252 -11.87 1.59 -6.74
C LYS A 252 -12.31 0.81 -7.98
N ASN A 253 -11.41 0.60 -8.94
CA ASN A 253 -11.73 -0.14 -10.15
C ASN A 253 -12.00 -1.62 -9.84
N PHE A 254 -11.23 -2.23 -8.95
CA PHE A 254 -11.42 -3.60 -8.53
C PHE A 254 -12.83 -3.82 -7.96
N PHE A 255 -13.18 -3.06 -6.94
CA PHE A 255 -14.49 -3.17 -6.32
C PHE A 255 -15.64 -2.83 -7.27
N ASN A 256 -15.48 -1.82 -8.13
CA ASN A 256 -16.51 -1.46 -9.11
C ASN A 256 -16.71 -2.53 -10.18
N LEU A 257 -15.66 -3.26 -10.60
CA LEU A 257 -15.77 -4.31 -11.60
C LEU A 257 -16.49 -5.54 -11.06
N TYR A 258 -16.27 -5.88 -9.80
CA TYR A 258 -16.71 -7.13 -9.19
C TYR A 258 -17.78 -6.93 -8.12
N SER A 259 -18.54 -5.85 -8.19
CA SER A 259 -19.70 -5.59 -7.35
C SER A 259 -20.95 -5.24 -8.17
N ASN A 260 -22.10 -5.45 -7.57
CA ASN A 260 -23.43 -5.18 -8.12
C ASN A 260 -23.71 -3.71 -8.52
N LEU A 261 -22.86 -2.75 -8.15
CA LEU A 261 -23.09 -1.32 -8.36
C LEU A 261 -22.87 -0.83 -9.79
N LYS A 262 -22.37 -1.66 -10.70
CA LYS A 262 -22.01 -1.25 -12.07
C LYS A 262 -23.09 -1.51 -13.13
N LYS A 263 -24.10 -2.31 -12.84
CA LYS A 263 -24.84 -3.03 -13.87
C LYS A 263 -26.26 -2.53 -14.13
N ASN A 264 -26.63 -1.36 -13.62
CA ASN A 264 -27.91 -0.77 -13.98
C ASN A 264 -27.70 0.48 -14.85
N PRO A 265 -27.65 0.35 -16.19
CA PRO A 265 -27.53 1.49 -17.10
C PRO A 265 -28.79 2.36 -17.09
N SER A 266 -29.91 1.87 -16.58
CA SER A 266 -31.18 2.62 -16.46
C SER A 266 -31.87 2.30 -15.14
N ARG A 267 -32.49 3.33 -14.51
CA ARG A 267 -33.34 3.18 -13.32
C ARG A 267 -34.58 2.29 -13.55
N TYR A 268 -34.92 2.03 -14.79
CA TYR A 268 -36.14 1.32 -15.21
C TYR A 268 -35.89 -0.16 -15.57
N LEU A 269 -34.63 -0.64 -15.55
CA LEU A 269 -34.34 -2.01 -15.82
C LEU A 269 -34.29 -2.81 -14.48
N PRO A 270 -34.83 -4.05 -14.46
CA PRO A 270 -34.74 -4.93 -13.32
C PRO A 270 -33.27 -5.10 -12.90
N LEU A 271 -33.04 -5.22 -11.59
CA LEU A 271 -31.72 -5.58 -11.07
C LEU A 271 -31.34 -6.97 -11.62
N ASN A 272 -30.51 -7.02 -12.64
CA ASN A 272 -29.90 -8.27 -13.05
C ASN A 272 -28.96 -8.72 -11.92
N GLU A 273 -29.35 -9.72 -11.16
CA GLU A 273 -28.45 -10.49 -10.30
C GLU A 273 -27.45 -11.23 -11.19
N ASN A 274 -26.38 -10.55 -11.54
CA ASN A 274 -25.35 -11.18 -12.34
C ASN A 274 -24.52 -12.11 -11.44
N LYS A 275 -24.39 -13.35 -11.87
CA LYS A 275 -23.57 -14.41 -11.24
C LYS A 275 -22.08 -14.06 -11.07
N ASP A 276 -21.64 -12.91 -11.60
CA ASP A 276 -20.23 -12.51 -11.66
C ASP A 276 -19.82 -11.50 -10.58
N ASP A 277 -20.71 -11.16 -9.64
CA ASP A 277 -20.35 -10.28 -8.55
C ASP A 277 -19.63 -11.08 -7.45
N LEU A 278 -18.48 -10.58 -7.02
CA LEU A 278 -17.71 -11.17 -5.92
C LEU A 278 -17.91 -10.41 -4.61
N PHE A 279 -18.40 -9.18 -4.69
CA PHE A 279 -18.51 -8.28 -3.55
C PHE A 279 -19.84 -7.53 -3.49
N LYS A 280 -20.30 -7.30 -2.26
CA LYS A 280 -21.30 -6.30 -1.93
C LYS A 280 -20.59 -5.04 -1.46
N LEU A 281 -20.82 -3.93 -2.17
CA LEU A 281 -20.34 -2.61 -1.77
C LEU A 281 -21.43 -1.86 -1.00
N LEU A 282 -21.06 -1.32 0.17
CA LEU A 282 -21.97 -0.46 0.96
C LEU A 282 -21.84 1.02 0.54
N SER A 283 -20.68 1.43 0.00
CA SER A 283 -20.46 2.80 -0.50
C SER A 283 -19.48 2.83 -1.66
N LYS A 284 -19.77 3.69 -2.66
CA LYS A 284 -18.81 4.02 -3.73
C LYS A 284 -17.71 4.99 -3.26
N LYS A 285 -18.01 5.80 -2.22
CA LYS A 285 -17.08 6.78 -1.68
C LYS A 285 -16.16 6.11 -0.66
N PRO A 286 -14.85 6.45 -0.63
CA PRO A 286 -13.98 6.00 0.43
C PRO A 286 -14.33 6.70 1.75
N LEU A 287 -14.03 6.06 2.86
CA LEU A 287 -13.92 6.75 4.14
C LEU A 287 -12.61 7.54 4.14
N ILE A 288 -12.65 8.71 4.76
CA ILE A 288 -11.50 9.60 4.92
C ILE A 288 -11.24 9.85 6.41
N PRO A 289 -9.98 10.13 6.81
CA PRO A 289 -9.66 10.41 8.21
C PRO A 289 -10.36 11.67 8.70
N SER A 290 -10.72 11.68 9.97
CA SER A 290 -11.30 12.85 10.62
C SER A 290 -10.28 13.99 10.76
N LYS A 291 -10.76 15.23 10.90
CA LYS A 291 -9.89 16.38 11.17
C LYS A 291 -9.04 16.17 12.45
N LYS A 292 -9.61 15.53 13.48
CA LYS A 292 -8.93 15.19 14.75
C LYS A 292 -7.77 14.21 14.50
N GLU A 293 -7.98 13.21 13.65
CA GLU A 293 -6.92 12.26 13.29
C GLU A 293 -5.81 12.92 12.49
N ILE A 294 -6.15 13.74 11.48
CA ILE A 294 -5.17 14.48 10.67
C ILE A 294 -4.32 15.40 11.55
N HIS A 295 -4.92 16.03 12.57
CA HIS A 295 -4.19 16.86 13.52
C HIS A 295 -3.19 16.06 14.34
N LYS A 296 -3.57 14.85 14.78
CA LYS A 296 -2.69 13.95 15.53
C LYS A 296 -1.63 13.27 14.67
N ASN A 297 -2.00 12.91 13.44
CA ASN A 297 -1.14 12.22 12.48
C ASN A 297 -1.31 12.84 11.08
N ILE A 298 -0.49 13.82 10.77
CA ILE A 298 -0.53 14.52 9.47
C ILE A 298 -0.35 13.57 8.26
N ARG A 299 0.25 12.40 8.47
CA ARG A 299 0.46 11.40 7.43
C ARG A 299 -0.86 10.75 6.98
N SER A 300 -1.89 10.73 7.84
CA SER A 300 -3.23 10.24 7.49
C SER A 300 -3.96 11.14 6.49
N ARG A 301 -3.54 12.39 6.29
CA ARG A 301 -4.25 13.40 5.47
C ARG A 301 -4.69 12.90 4.09
N SER A 302 -3.91 12.06 3.44
CA SER A 302 -4.20 11.54 2.09
C SER A 302 -4.81 10.15 2.10
N ALA A 303 -5.01 9.56 3.28
CA ALA A 303 -5.53 8.22 3.43
C ALA A 303 -6.98 8.11 2.95
N LYS A 304 -7.29 6.99 2.31
CA LYS A 304 -8.62 6.62 1.86
C LYS A 304 -8.84 5.15 2.18
N LEU A 305 -9.80 4.85 3.03
CA LEU A 305 -10.19 3.49 3.33
C LEU A 305 -11.38 3.08 2.45
N ARG A 306 -11.17 2.04 1.65
CA ARG A 306 -12.23 1.35 0.90
C ARG A 306 -12.37 -0.06 1.42
N TYR A 307 -13.59 -0.56 1.47
CA TYR A 307 -13.87 -1.93 1.84
C TYR A 307 -15.06 -2.49 1.09
N ALA A 308 -15.11 -3.81 1.00
CA ALA A 308 -16.20 -4.54 0.40
C ALA A 308 -16.41 -5.87 1.14
N ILE A 309 -17.63 -6.36 1.14
CA ILE A 309 -18.02 -7.61 1.77
C ILE A 309 -18.06 -8.69 0.68
N ARG A 310 -17.33 -9.78 0.88
CA ARG A 310 -17.34 -10.94 -0.01
C ARG A 310 -18.73 -11.60 0.01
N ASN A 311 -19.27 -11.90 -1.14
CA ASN A 311 -20.51 -12.68 -1.25
C ASN A 311 -20.19 -14.19 -1.39
N ASN A 312 -21.21 -15.02 -1.48
CA ASN A 312 -21.10 -16.48 -1.57
C ASN A 312 -20.81 -17.01 -3.00
N ASN A 313 -20.71 -16.13 -4.00
CA ASN A 313 -20.45 -16.57 -5.37
C ASN A 313 -19.05 -17.22 -5.47
N SER A 314 -18.94 -18.25 -6.31
CA SER A 314 -17.67 -18.90 -6.57
C SER A 314 -16.63 -17.93 -7.08
N PHE A 315 -15.40 -18.08 -6.60
CA PHE A 315 -14.29 -17.25 -7.08
C PHE A 315 -14.00 -17.54 -8.55
N PHE A 316 -13.87 -16.51 -9.34
CA PHE A 316 -13.31 -16.55 -10.69
C PHE A 316 -12.13 -15.57 -10.80
N TYR A 317 -11.17 -15.88 -11.69
CA TYR A 317 -10.03 -15.03 -11.88
C TYR A 317 -10.42 -13.74 -12.61
N PRO A 318 -10.15 -12.56 -12.04
CA PRO A 318 -10.59 -11.27 -12.61
C PRO A 318 -9.70 -10.83 -13.79
N LYS A 319 -9.85 -11.48 -14.96
CA LYS A 319 -9.04 -11.25 -16.15
C LYS A 319 -9.11 -9.81 -16.64
N GLU A 320 -10.32 -9.25 -16.79
CA GLU A 320 -10.53 -7.87 -17.24
C GLU A 320 -9.81 -6.83 -16.36
N PHE A 321 -9.81 -7.07 -15.05
CA PHE A 321 -9.10 -6.19 -14.12
C PHE A 321 -7.59 -6.27 -14.33
N ARG A 322 -7.05 -7.47 -14.51
CA ARG A 322 -5.62 -7.69 -14.75
C ARG A 322 -5.18 -7.04 -16.06
N GLU A 323 -5.95 -7.21 -17.14
CA GLU A 323 -5.70 -6.63 -18.47
C GLU A 323 -5.76 -5.10 -18.44
N LYS A 324 -6.73 -4.51 -17.73
CA LYS A 324 -6.85 -3.06 -17.57
C LYS A 324 -5.58 -2.39 -17.03
N PHE A 325 -4.83 -3.08 -16.21
CA PHE A 325 -3.61 -2.58 -15.57
C PHE A 325 -2.34 -3.25 -16.09
N GLU A 326 -2.42 -3.93 -17.26
CA GLU A 326 -1.31 -4.63 -17.89
C GLU A 326 -0.07 -3.77 -18.09
N HIS A 327 -0.27 -2.46 -18.36
CA HIS A 327 0.81 -1.51 -18.54
C HIS A 327 1.73 -1.37 -17.32
N TYR A 328 1.26 -1.62 -16.09
CA TYR A 328 2.13 -1.62 -14.91
C TYR A 328 3.04 -2.86 -14.90
N PHE A 329 2.52 -4.02 -15.28
CA PHE A 329 3.32 -5.24 -15.37
C PHE A 329 4.39 -5.13 -16.44
N LYS A 330 4.06 -4.63 -17.63
CA LYS A 330 5.03 -4.36 -18.70
C LYS A 330 6.12 -3.38 -18.27
N MET A 331 5.79 -2.42 -17.41
CA MET A 331 6.78 -1.46 -16.90
C MET A 331 7.78 -2.13 -15.97
N GLU A 332 7.35 -3.11 -15.16
CA GLU A 332 8.23 -3.85 -14.24
C GLU A 332 9.10 -4.89 -14.92
N GLU A 333 8.80 -5.25 -16.18
CA GLU A 333 9.65 -6.10 -17.02
C GLU A 333 10.88 -5.36 -17.57
N ILE A 334 10.92 -4.03 -17.45
CA ILE A 334 12.07 -3.22 -17.85
C ILE A 334 13.29 -3.69 -17.04
N ARG A 335 14.36 -4.03 -17.77
CA ARG A 335 15.64 -4.42 -17.19
C ARG A 335 16.52 -3.18 -17.04
N LEU A 336 17.28 -3.16 -15.95
CA LEU A 336 18.32 -2.16 -15.70
C LEU A 336 19.60 -2.56 -16.41
#